data_fc2b679000f14b8df250881cd03acfe4
#
_entry.id   fc2b679000f14b8df250881cd03acfe4
#
_cell.length_a   1.000
_cell.length_b   1.000
_cell.length_c   1.000
_cell.angle_alpha   90.00
_cell.angle_beta   90.00
_cell.angle_gamma   90.00
#
_symmetry.space_group_name_H-M   'P 1'
#
loop_
_entity.id
_entity.type
_entity.pdbx_description
1 polymer ?
#
loop_
_entity_poly.entity_id
_entity_poly.type
_entity_poly.pdbx_seq_one_letter_code
_entity_poly.pdbx_strand_id
1 'polypeptide(L)'
;MRKRMKRSSKNVFPLKIDELEQLMKSEFDKSPDLSFSKYEHQNKKIAVFFIPYQVQPDRVENLLLTPLLESKEEWSNTAILNKIPLNSGKEYQQMDEILPGLIAGKVMIYIEDEAAVVSYDFLNKEKRSLEGAETESVVIGPKIAFTESLVTNLNVIRWNIRTPDLAIEEITIGKRAPREVRLIYLKSLANDTDVDTMRQRLNELDVDNVEDSNVLMQYIEDDSASIFPQFHTTELPDRTSYAILKGKIAVLMENSPSALIAPSTFFSFFESTEDLYMRWNSGSPLRFIRFMSMFISVVLTPMYVAAVTFHYEIIPTQLLISIGQSRAGVPFPPVFEALFLELMIELLREAGARLPTKVGQTIGIVGGVVVGTAAVQAGITSNILIIFITISALASFTAPSYQMGTSIRLLRFPMIVLAGILGLIGIMFGLCMLIIHLLKMTSLGRPYLSPIYPIRFEDLNKALYRLPQNFQYKRFISLSLKDSIRFSKRNAKEKKDIDE
;
A
#
# COMPACT_ATOMS: atom_id res chain seq x y z
N MET A 1 -14.39 -26.90 -2.08
CA MET A 1 -15.42 -27.20 -1.06
C MET A 1 -15.30 -26.16 0.04
N ARG A 2 -16.19 -25.16 0.08
CA ARG A 2 -16.27 -24.22 1.22
C ARG A 2 -16.61 -25.06 2.46
N LYS A 3 -15.66 -25.27 3.38
CA LYS A 3 -16.02 -25.54 4.76
C LYS A 3 -16.81 -24.31 5.23
N ARG A 4 -18.16 -24.38 5.16
CA ARG A 4 -18.98 -23.54 6.03
C ARG A 4 -18.41 -23.79 7.43
N MET A 5 -17.80 -22.76 8.04
CA MET A 5 -17.57 -22.78 9.47
C MET A 5 -18.89 -23.31 10.07
N LYS A 6 -18.80 -24.43 10.76
CA LYS A 6 -19.92 -24.92 11.54
C LYS A 6 -20.27 -23.79 12.49
N ARG A 7 -21.36 -23.07 12.21
CA ARG A 7 -22.01 -22.23 13.21
C ARG A 7 -22.22 -23.11 14.40
N SER A 8 -21.46 -22.88 15.44
CA SER A 8 -21.66 -23.50 16.75
C SER A 8 -23.07 -23.13 17.19
N SER A 9 -23.84 -24.11 17.54
CA SER A 9 -25.23 -23.99 17.98
C SER A 9 -25.33 -23.44 19.43
N LYS A 10 -24.76 -22.29 19.73
CA LYS A 10 -24.97 -21.56 20.96
C LYS A 10 -25.34 -20.11 20.66
N ASN A 11 -26.60 -19.91 20.28
CA ASN A 11 -27.23 -18.59 20.19
C ASN A 11 -27.59 -18.03 21.58
N VAL A 12 -27.13 -18.64 22.66
CA VAL A 12 -27.48 -18.23 24.03
C VAL A 12 -26.28 -17.52 24.62
N PHE A 13 -26.52 -16.34 25.22
CA PHE A 13 -25.50 -15.61 25.96
C PHE A 13 -25.01 -16.41 27.15
N PRO A 14 -23.69 -16.44 27.42
CA PRO A 14 -23.17 -16.99 28.65
C PRO A 14 -23.68 -16.14 29.82
N LEU A 15 -24.09 -16.80 30.90
CA LEU A 15 -24.62 -16.11 32.09
C LEU A 15 -23.53 -15.37 32.87
N LYS A 16 -22.28 -15.82 32.77
CA LYS A 16 -21.13 -15.22 33.48
C LYS A 16 -20.30 -14.31 32.55
N ILE A 17 -19.88 -13.17 33.09
CA ILE A 17 -19.02 -12.20 32.41
C ILE A 17 -17.69 -12.82 31.98
N ASP A 18 -17.09 -13.71 32.80
CA ASP A 18 -15.80 -14.34 32.50
C ASP A 18 -15.89 -15.27 31.27
N GLU A 19 -16.99 -15.97 31.10
CA GLU A 19 -17.24 -16.81 29.92
C GLU A 19 -17.42 -15.95 28.66
N LEU A 20 -18.12 -14.82 28.76
CA LEU A 20 -18.30 -13.86 27.68
C LEU A 20 -16.95 -13.26 27.27
N GLU A 21 -16.13 -12.86 28.25
CA GLU A 21 -14.79 -12.33 27.99
C GLU A 21 -13.90 -13.32 27.23
N GLN A 22 -13.85 -14.58 27.69
CA GLN A 22 -13.07 -15.63 27.02
C GLN A 22 -13.56 -15.87 25.60
N LEU A 23 -14.86 -15.88 25.39
CA LEU A 23 -15.48 -16.07 24.09
C LEU A 23 -15.14 -14.88 23.16
N MET A 24 -15.30 -13.65 23.64
CA MET A 24 -14.95 -12.45 22.85
C MET A 24 -13.46 -12.41 22.54
N LYS A 25 -12.59 -12.65 23.52
CA LYS A 25 -11.14 -12.70 23.29
C LYS A 25 -10.73 -13.78 22.30
N SER A 26 -11.45 -14.93 22.27
CA SER A 26 -11.16 -15.98 21.29
C SER A 26 -11.53 -15.59 19.86
N GLU A 27 -12.58 -14.79 19.66
CA GLU A 27 -12.98 -14.27 18.33
C GLU A 27 -11.97 -13.23 17.81
N PHE A 28 -11.39 -12.42 18.72
CA PHE A 28 -10.36 -11.44 18.42
C PHE A 28 -8.93 -12.00 18.62
N ASP A 29 -8.74 -13.32 18.66
CA ASP A 29 -7.46 -13.99 18.87
C ASP A 29 -6.29 -13.28 18.14
N LYS A 30 -5.20 -12.99 18.87
CA LYS A 30 -4.01 -12.23 18.44
C LYS A 30 -4.24 -10.74 18.11
N SER A 31 -5.44 -10.20 18.32
CA SER A 31 -5.71 -8.77 18.16
C SER A 31 -5.94 -8.14 19.53
N PRO A 32 -5.12 -7.18 19.99
CA PRO A 32 -5.39 -6.43 21.23
C PRO A 32 -6.53 -5.41 21.05
N ASP A 33 -7.31 -5.54 19.98
CA ASP A 33 -8.31 -4.58 19.56
C ASP A 33 -9.52 -4.49 20.49
N LEU A 34 -9.74 -5.47 21.35
CA LEU A 34 -10.90 -5.50 22.23
C LEU A 34 -10.55 -4.95 23.62
N SER A 35 -11.07 -3.78 23.96
CA SER A 35 -11.12 -3.31 25.33
C SER A 35 -12.29 -3.98 26.03
N PHE A 36 -12.04 -4.63 27.15
CA PHE A 36 -13.05 -5.33 27.94
C PHE A 36 -12.85 -4.94 29.42
N SER A 37 -13.74 -4.09 29.95
CA SER A 37 -13.70 -3.57 31.30
C SER A 37 -14.85 -4.11 32.13
N LYS A 38 -14.57 -4.51 33.38
CA LYS A 38 -15.56 -5.04 34.32
C LYS A 38 -15.79 -4.00 35.42
N TYR A 39 -17.03 -3.75 35.75
CA TYR A 39 -17.46 -2.85 36.82
C TYR A 39 -18.42 -3.60 37.74
N GLU A 40 -18.37 -3.29 39.02
CA GLU A 40 -19.25 -3.85 40.04
C GLU A 40 -19.93 -2.71 40.81
N HIS A 41 -21.27 -2.77 40.92
CA HIS A 41 -22.07 -1.82 41.68
C HIS A 41 -23.30 -2.52 42.22
N GLN A 42 -23.60 -2.32 43.54
CA GLN A 42 -24.78 -2.86 44.22
C GLN A 42 -24.99 -4.37 43.99
N ASN A 43 -23.95 -5.16 44.13
CA ASN A 43 -23.98 -6.63 43.96
C ASN A 43 -24.24 -7.13 42.54
N LYS A 44 -24.32 -6.25 41.52
CA LYS A 44 -24.37 -6.61 40.10
C LYS A 44 -23.05 -6.30 39.41
N LYS A 45 -22.66 -7.17 38.51
CA LYS A 45 -21.46 -6.98 37.67
C LYS A 45 -21.89 -6.66 36.26
N ILE A 46 -21.19 -5.71 35.66
CA ILE A 46 -21.36 -5.36 34.26
C ILE A 46 -20.01 -5.43 33.53
N ALA A 47 -20.06 -5.78 32.27
CA ALA A 47 -18.95 -5.68 31.36
C ALA A 47 -19.25 -4.63 30.30
N VAL A 48 -18.28 -3.75 30.07
CA VAL A 48 -18.32 -2.78 28.96
C VAL A 48 -17.17 -3.12 28.02
N PHE A 49 -17.49 -3.34 26.76
CA PHE A 49 -16.49 -3.73 25.79
C PHE A 49 -16.72 -3.08 24.42
N PHE A 50 -15.61 -2.69 23.79
CA PHE A 50 -15.59 -1.96 22.52
C PHE A 50 -14.21 -2.04 21.87
N ILE A 51 -14.10 -1.56 20.63
CA ILE A 51 -12.83 -1.41 19.93
C ILE A 51 -12.33 0.02 20.12
N PRO A 52 -11.22 0.26 20.87
CA PRO A 52 -10.81 1.59 21.35
C PRO A 52 -10.66 2.63 20.25
N TYR A 53 -9.97 2.31 19.16
CA TYR A 53 -9.72 3.26 18.07
C TYR A 53 -10.94 3.53 17.17
N GLN A 54 -12.05 2.78 17.33
CA GLN A 54 -13.30 3.01 16.60
C GLN A 54 -14.29 3.90 17.34
N VAL A 55 -14.09 4.10 18.62
CA VAL A 55 -14.96 4.91 19.47
C VAL A 55 -14.24 6.18 19.94
N GLN A 56 -15.00 7.16 20.41
CA GLN A 56 -14.46 8.36 21.07
C GLN A 56 -14.40 8.10 22.59
N PRO A 57 -13.21 7.87 23.19
CA PRO A 57 -13.06 7.45 24.59
C PRO A 57 -13.70 8.45 25.57
N ASP A 58 -13.46 9.74 25.37
CA ASP A 58 -14.00 10.81 26.23
C ASP A 58 -15.53 10.82 26.25
N ARG A 59 -16.16 10.52 25.11
CA ARG A 59 -17.62 10.43 25.03
C ARG A 59 -18.16 9.16 25.70
N VAL A 60 -17.43 8.05 25.58
CA VAL A 60 -17.80 6.80 26.26
C VAL A 60 -17.73 7.01 27.77
N GLU A 61 -16.68 7.65 28.27
CA GLU A 61 -16.53 7.95 29.69
C GLU A 61 -17.62 8.89 30.20
N ASN A 62 -17.78 10.06 29.56
CA ASN A 62 -18.68 11.11 30.04
C ASN A 62 -20.17 10.81 29.82
N LEU A 63 -20.53 10.17 28.69
CA LEU A 63 -21.93 9.96 28.33
C LEU A 63 -22.47 8.57 28.68
N LEU A 64 -21.57 7.61 28.92
CA LEU A 64 -21.95 6.24 29.20
C LEU A 64 -21.50 5.79 30.61
N LEU A 65 -20.18 5.78 30.86
CA LEU A 65 -19.65 5.21 32.10
C LEU A 65 -19.99 6.05 33.33
N THR A 66 -19.81 7.38 33.29
CA THR A 66 -20.08 8.25 34.42
C THR A 66 -21.57 8.19 34.84
N PRO A 67 -22.57 8.37 33.95
CA PRO A 67 -23.97 8.23 34.31
C PRO A 67 -24.37 6.84 34.80
N LEU A 68 -23.67 5.81 34.30
CA LEU A 68 -23.93 4.43 34.67
C LEU A 68 -23.42 4.13 36.07
N LEU A 69 -22.21 4.56 36.42
CA LEU A 69 -21.56 4.32 37.71
C LEU A 69 -22.14 5.18 38.83
N GLU A 70 -22.61 6.40 38.53
CA GLU A 70 -23.24 7.28 39.49
C GLU A 70 -24.73 6.93 39.78
N SER A 71 -25.26 5.93 39.05
CA SER A 71 -26.65 5.51 39.21
C SER A 71 -26.91 4.87 40.57
N LYS A 72 -27.94 5.34 41.29
CA LYS A 72 -28.43 4.71 42.51
C LYS A 72 -29.44 3.58 42.28
N GLU A 73 -29.83 3.35 41.04
CA GLU A 73 -30.79 2.31 40.66
C GLU A 73 -30.09 1.01 40.34
N GLU A 74 -30.75 -0.13 40.55
CA GLU A 74 -30.25 -1.42 40.10
C GLU A 74 -30.09 -1.43 38.58
N TRP A 75 -28.96 -1.97 38.10
CA TRP A 75 -28.71 -2.12 36.67
C TRP A 75 -29.62 -3.19 36.07
N SER A 76 -30.36 -2.79 35.05
CA SER A 76 -31.08 -3.68 34.15
C SER A 76 -30.97 -3.12 32.71
N ASN A 77 -31.15 -3.96 31.69
CA ASN A 77 -31.11 -3.49 30.31
C ASN A 77 -32.11 -2.37 30.03
N THR A 78 -33.30 -2.45 30.60
CA THR A 78 -34.34 -1.42 30.48
C THR A 78 -33.99 -0.14 31.23
N ALA A 79 -33.36 -0.25 32.41
CA ALA A 79 -32.93 0.92 33.19
C ALA A 79 -31.78 1.67 32.45
N ILE A 80 -30.82 0.91 31.87
CA ILE A 80 -29.70 1.49 31.07
C ILE A 80 -30.26 2.22 29.86
N LEU A 81 -31.18 1.60 29.09
CA LEU A 81 -31.76 2.21 27.88
C LEU A 81 -32.55 3.48 28.18
N ASN A 82 -33.22 3.57 29.33
CA ASN A 82 -34.02 4.72 29.71
C ASN A 82 -33.17 5.87 30.30
N LYS A 83 -32.07 5.56 30.96
CA LYS A 83 -31.26 6.53 31.72
C LYS A 83 -30.19 7.21 30.87
N ILE A 84 -29.58 6.48 29.97
CA ILE A 84 -28.55 7.04 29.11
C ILE A 84 -29.19 7.90 28.02
N PRO A 85 -28.92 9.23 27.97
CA PRO A 85 -29.60 10.16 27.06
C PRO A 85 -29.11 10.06 25.63
N LEU A 86 -29.00 8.85 25.09
CA LEU A 86 -28.56 8.58 23.75
C LEU A 86 -29.64 7.81 22.98
N ASN A 87 -30.13 8.40 21.89
CA ASN A 87 -31.16 7.78 21.03
C ASN A 87 -30.70 6.54 20.24
N SER A 88 -29.41 6.16 20.36
CA SER A 88 -28.82 5.04 19.64
C SER A 88 -28.85 3.71 20.41
N GLY A 89 -29.44 3.68 21.60
CA GLY A 89 -29.53 2.48 22.44
C GLY A 89 -30.30 1.36 21.75
N LYS A 90 -29.71 0.16 21.69
CA LYS A 90 -30.31 -1.02 21.09
C LYS A 90 -29.98 -2.26 21.92
N GLU A 91 -30.97 -3.11 22.14
CA GLU A 91 -30.78 -4.39 22.79
C GLU A 91 -30.54 -5.47 21.75
N TYR A 92 -29.50 -6.29 21.94
CA TYR A 92 -29.17 -7.45 21.16
C TYR A 92 -29.46 -8.72 21.96
N GLN A 93 -30.29 -9.58 21.39
CA GLN A 93 -30.66 -10.86 21.99
C GLN A 93 -29.90 -12.05 21.40
N GLN A 94 -29.14 -11.81 20.32
CA GLN A 94 -28.40 -12.85 19.62
C GLN A 94 -26.91 -12.55 19.64
N MET A 95 -26.11 -13.54 19.97
CA MET A 95 -24.65 -13.45 20.00
C MET A 95 -24.05 -13.09 18.63
N ASP A 96 -24.68 -13.53 17.54
CA ASP A 96 -24.25 -13.28 16.17
C ASP A 96 -24.30 -11.77 15.79
N GLU A 97 -25.02 -10.94 16.56
CA GLU A 97 -25.16 -9.50 16.30
C GLU A 97 -24.07 -8.65 16.99
N ILE A 98 -23.39 -9.21 18.01
CA ILE A 98 -22.38 -8.49 18.79
C ILE A 98 -21.17 -8.13 17.93
N LEU A 99 -20.57 -9.10 17.24
CA LEU A 99 -19.38 -8.90 16.43
C LEU A 99 -19.56 -7.85 15.33
N PRO A 100 -20.65 -7.89 14.53
CA PRO A 100 -20.94 -6.81 13.59
C PRO A 100 -21.13 -5.44 14.24
N GLY A 101 -21.75 -5.40 15.43
CA GLY A 101 -21.93 -4.17 16.18
C GLY A 101 -20.62 -3.58 16.68
N LEU A 102 -19.72 -4.38 17.25
CA LEU A 102 -18.39 -3.95 17.69
C LEU A 102 -17.57 -3.38 16.51
N ILE A 103 -17.55 -4.11 15.40
CA ILE A 103 -16.85 -3.68 14.18
C ILE A 103 -17.47 -2.41 13.58
N ALA A 104 -18.73 -2.12 13.88
CA ALA A 104 -19.39 -0.87 13.48
C ALA A 104 -19.13 0.31 14.44
N GLY A 105 -18.25 0.16 15.43
CA GLY A 105 -17.91 1.21 16.41
C GLY A 105 -18.97 1.41 17.49
N LYS A 106 -19.66 0.35 17.88
CA LYS A 106 -20.59 0.36 19.01
C LYS A 106 -19.89 -0.07 20.28
N VAL A 107 -20.31 0.55 21.39
CA VAL A 107 -19.95 0.14 22.74
C VAL A 107 -21.04 -0.82 23.23
N MET A 108 -20.62 -1.96 23.75
CA MET A 108 -21.49 -3.02 24.25
C MET A 108 -21.46 -3.04 25.77
N ILE A 109 -22.62 -3.18 26.37
CA ILE A 109 -22.81 -3.30 27.82
C ILE A 109 -23.53 -4.60 28.09
N TYR A 110 -22.91 -5.48 28.86
CA TYR A 110 -23.48 -6.76 29.29
C TYR A 110 -23.62 -6.77 30.80
N ILE A 111 -24.80 -7.13 31.28
CA ILE A 111 -25.12 -7.31 32.74
C ILE A 111 -25.07 -8.80 33.02
N GLU A 112 -24.37 -9.19 34.09
CA GLU A 112 -24.33 -10.59 34.54
C GLU A 112 -25.76 -11.12 34.82
N ASP A 113 -26.03 -12.34 34.43
CA ASP A 113 -27.32 -13.04 34.49
C ASP A 113 -28.42 -12.51 33.56
N GLU A 114 -28.16 -11.50 32.69
CA GLU A 114 -29.10 -11.10 31.65
C GLU A 114 -28.76 -11.78 30.30
N ALA A 115 -29.81 -12.20 29.58
CA ALA A 115 -29.64 -12.91 28.30
C ALA A 115 -29.58 -11.95 27.09
N ALA A 116 -29.16 -10.71 27.28
CA ALA A 116 -29.09 -9.70 26.26
C ALA A 116 -27.98 -8.68 26.52
N VAL A 117 -27.52 -7.99 25.46
CA VAL A 117 -26.49 -6.96 25.50
C VAL A 117 -27.08 -5.64 24.99
N VAL A 118 -26.86 -4.56 25.73
CA VAL A 118 -27.23 -3.22 25.29
C VAL A 118 -26.08 -2.60 24.52
N SER A 119 -26.35 -1.95 23.40
CA SER A 119 -25.36 -1.28 22.59
C SER A 119 -25.68 0.19 22.39
N TYR A 120 -24.63 1.00 22.32
CA TYR A 120 -24.70 2.41 21.94
C TYR A 120 -23.71 2.75 20.84
N ASP A 121 -24.08 3.69 19.97
CA ASP A 121 -23.25 4.13 18.85
C ASP A 121 -22.34 5.29 19.29
N PHE A 122 -21.04 5.01 19.39
CA PHE A 122 -19.99 5.99 19.74
C PHE A 122 -18.94 6.10 18.63
N LEU A 123 -19.32 5.73 17.42
CA LEU A 123 -18.40 5.70 16.29
C LEU A 123 -17.60 7.00 16.17
N ASN A 124 -16.29 6.87 16.15
CA ASN A 124 -15.39 7.97 15.87
C ASN A 124 -15.45 8.32 14.37
N LYS A 125 -16.15 9.43 14.06
CA LYS A 125 -16.30 9.94 12.68
C LYS A 125 -15.28 11.04 12.36
N GLU A 126 -14.06 10.92 12.83
CA GLU A 126 -13.00 11.88 12.47
C GLU A 126 -12.70 11.83 10.95
N LYS A 127 -13.56 12.46 10.16
CA LYS A 127 -13.39 12.64 8.72
C LYS A 127 -12.72 13.99 8.36
N ARG A 128 -12.58 14.90 9.32
CA ARG A 128 -12.28 16.32 9.04
C ARG A 128 -10.80 16.63 8.78
N SER A 129 -9.87 15.72 9.08
CA SER A 129 -8.42 15.94 8.93
C SER A 129 -7.75 15.06 7.90
N LEU A 130 -8.50 14.28 7.11
CA LEU A 130 -7.92 13.43 6.08
C LEU A 130 -7.65 14.26 4.83
N GLU A 131 -6.39 14.57 4.60
CA GLU A 131 -5.91 15.26 3.40
C GLU A 131 -5.74 14.30 2.22
N GLY A 132 -5.50 14.83 1.03
CA GLY A 132 -5.18 14.01 -0.14
C GLY A 132 -3.72 13.55 -0.10
N ALA A 133 -3.44 12.39 -0.70
CA ALA A 133 -2.09 11.88 -0.82
C ALA A 133 -1.19 12.86 -1.62
N GLU A 134 0.00 13.13 -1.12
CA GLU A 134 0.96 14.03 -1.77
C GLU A 134 1.84 13.29 -2.78
N THR A 135 2.30 12.10 -2.43
CA THR A 135 3.25 11.32 -3.25
C THR A 135 2.57 10.41 -4.25
N GLU A 136 1.32 9.99 -3.98
CA GLU A 136 0.52 9.11 -4.83
C GLU A 136 -0.73 9.85 -5.36
N SER A 137 -0.56 10.71 -6.39
CA SER A 137 -1.69 11.41 -7.02
C SER A 137 -2.61 10.44 -7.75
N VAL A 138 -3.89 10.44 -7.40
CA VAL A 138 -4.95 9.61 -8.01
C VAL A 138 -5.94 10.51 -8.74
N VAL A 139 -6.16 10.25 -10.05
CA VAL A 139 -7.15 10.97 -10.87
C VAL A 139 -8.55 10.41 -10.62
N ILE A 140 -8.68 9.08 -10.52
CA ILE A 140 -9.95 8.38 -10.30
C ILE A 140 -9.85 7.51 -9.05
N GLY A 141 -10.78 7.70 -8.11
CA GLY A 141 -10.88 6.92 -6.88
C GLY A 141 -10.85 7.79 -5.64
N PRO A 142 -10.93 7.20 -4.43
CA PRO A 142 -10.78 7.92 -3.18
C PRO A 142 -9.39 8.56 -3.08
N LYS A 143 -9.36 9.81 -2.62
CA LYS A 143 -8.12 10.60 -2.48
C LYS A 143 -7.65 10.72 -1.03
N ILE A 144 -8.35 10.05 -0.12
CA ILE A 144 -8.03 10.07 1.30
C ILE A 144 -6.66 9.41 1.51
N ALA A 145 -5.77 10.07 2.24
CA ALA A 145 -4.47 9.55 2.66
C ALA A 145 -4.46 9.15 4.13
N PHE A 146 -3.48 8.35 4.52
CA PHE A 146 -3.12 8.13 5.91
C PHE A 146 -2.58 9.41 6.54
N THR A 147 -2.69 9.48 7.86
CA THR A 147 -2.17 10.56 8.71
C THR A 147 -1.05 10.04 9.61
N GLU A 148 -0.40 10.90 10.36
CA GLU A 148 0.58 10.51 11.39
C GLU A 148 -0.08 9.77 12.57
N SER A 149 -1.39 9.89 12.74
CA SER A 149 -2.15 9.24 13.81
C SER A 149 -2.41 7.77 13.50
N LEU A 150 -1.73 6.86 14.19
CA LEU A 150 -1.93 5.42 14.06
C LEU A 150 -3.38 5.00 14.33
N VAL A 151 -4.02 5.61 15.35
CA VAL A 151 -5.41 5.38 15.73
C VAL A 151 -6.37 5.70 14.57
N THR A 152 -6.19 6.85 13.94
CA THR A 152 -6.97 7.28 12.78
C THR A 152 -6.78 6.32 11.60
N ASN A 153 -5.54 5.93 11.33
CA ASN A 153 -5.20 5.03 10.24
C ASN A 153 -5.82 3.63 10.43
N LEU A 154 -5.76 3.09 11.63
CA LEU A 154 -6.40 1.82 11.99
C LEU A 154 -7.92 1.87 11.82
N ASN A 155 -8.53 2.97 12.25
CA ASN A 155 -9.97 3.19 12.11
C ASN A 155 -10.40 3.16 10.64
N VAL A 156 -9.65 3.83 9.75
CA VAL A 156 -9.91 3.83 8.31
C VAL A 156 -9.77 2.43 7.70
N ILE A 157 -8.73 1.68 8.07
CA ILE A 157 -8.55 0.29 7.58
C ILE A 157 -9.70 -0.61 8.07
N ARG A 158 -10.08 -0.50 9.36
CA ARG A 158 -11.19 -1.28 9.92
C ARG A 158 -12.53 -0.91 9.25
N TRP A 159 -12.69 0.33 8.85
CA TRP A 159 -13.86 0.79 8.11
C TRP A 159 -13.97 0.17 6.72
N ASN A 160 -12.83 0.06 6.04
CA ASN A 160 -12.76 -0.56 4.72
C ASN A 160 -12.91 -2.09 4.78
N ILE A 161 -12.44 -2.71 5.88
CA ILE A 161 -12.43 -4.17 6.06
C ILE A 161 -13.21 -4.54 7.31
N ARG A 162 -14.53 -4.62 7.18
CA ARG A 162 -15.47 -4.90 8.29
C ARG A 162 -15.61 -6.41 8.53
N THR A 163 -14.58 -7.05 9.04
CA THR A 163 -14.59 -8.48 9.38
C THR A 163 -13.80 -8.76 10.65
N PRO A 164 -14.26 -9.68 11.53
CA PRO A 164 -13.48 -10.13 12.68
C PRO A 164 -12.23 -10.91 12.28
N ASP A 165 -12.16 -11.37 11.03
CA ASP A 165 -11.00 -12.05 10.45
C ASP A 165 -9.76 -11.15 10.28
N LEU A 166 -9.93 -9.82 10.34
CA LEU A 166 -8.84 -8.87 10.29
C LEU A 166 -8.07 -8.90 11.62
N ALA A 167 -6.85 -9.43 11.58
CA ALA A 167 -5.90 -9.37 12.69
C ALA A 167 -5.13 -8.07 12.66
N ILE A 168 -4.92 -7.47 13.83
CA ILE A 168 -4.09 -6.29 14.05
C ILE A 168 -3.23 -6.61 15.26
N GLU A 169 -1.94 -6.91 15.04
CA GLU A 169 -1.00 -7.23 16.12
C GLU A 169 -0.23 -5.97 16.50
N GLU A 170 -0.05 -5.77 17.79
CA GLU A 170 0.73 -4.67 18.35
C GLU A 170 2.15 -5.12 18.59
N ILE A 171 3.11 -4.34 18.12
CA ILE A 171 4.54 -4.55 18.29
C ILE A 171 5.15 -3.20 18.61
N THR A 172 6.03 -3.14 19.61
CA THR A 172 6.77 -1.92 19.93
C THR A 172 8.22 -2.09 19.46
N ILE A 173 8.73 -1.11 18.72
CA ILE A 173 10.11 -1.09 18.21
C ILE A 173 10.87 0.13 18.75
N GLY A 174 12.20 0.01 18.86
CA GLY A 174 13.08 1.07 19.39
C GLY A 174 13.29 0.98 20.89
N LYS A 175 14.58 1.00 21.29
CA LYS A 175 14.98 0.89 22.70
C LYS A 175 14.91 2.21 23.46
N ARG A 176 15.32 3.31 22.82
CA ARG A 176 15.36 4.63 23.44
C ARG A 176 14.14 5.48 23.15
N ALA A 177 13.61 5.34 21.95
CA ALA A 177 12.38 6.00 21.53
C ALA A 177 11.40 4.93 21.01
N PRO A 178 10.66 4.26 21.92
CA PRO A 178 9.73 3.21 21.54
C PRO A 178 8.59 3.80 20.69
N ARG A 179 8.26 3.10 19.60
CA ARG A 179 7.18 3.43 18.67
C ARG A 179 6.28 2.25 18.49
N GLU A 180 4.97 2.52 18.43
CA GLU A 180 3.99 1.50 18.13
C GLU A 180 3.97 1.17 16.64
N VAL A 181 3.96 -0.12 16.34
CA VAL A 181 3.81 -0.68 14.99
C VAL A 181 2.66 -1.67 15.00
N ARG A 182 1.84 -1.64 13.98
CA ARG A 182 0.71 -2.57 13.81
C ARG A 182 0.93 -3.44 12.59
N LEU A 183 0.97 -4.74 12.81
CA LEU A 183 1.01 -5.77 11.78
C LEU A 183 -0.42 -6.19 11.45
N ILE A 184 -0.87 -5.97 10.20
CA ILE A 184 -2.27 -6.08 9.77
C ILE A 184 -2.39 -7.11 8.66
N TYR A 185 -3.28 -8.09 8.83
CA TYR A 185 -3.53 -9.13 7.84
C TYR A 185 -4.88 -9.83 8.05
N LEU A 186 -5.33 -10.63 7.07
CA LEU A 186 -6.52 -11.48 7.23
C LEU A 186 -6.10 -12.89 7.66
N LYS A 187 -6.56 -13.34 8.83
CA LYS A 187 -6.21 -14.66 9.42
C LYS A 187 -6.55 -15.83 8.50
N SER A 188 -7.72 -15.78 7.86
CA SER A 188 -8.20 -16.84 6.96
C SER A 188 -7.52 -16.86 5.60
N LEU A 189 -6.76 -15.81 5.26
CA LEU A 189 -6.25 -15.59 3.91
C LEU A 189 -4.74 -15.54 3.84
N ALA A 190 -4.10 -14.73 4.68
CA ALA A 190 -2.66 -14.52 4.67
C ALA A 190 -1.89 -15.84 4.89
N ASN A 191 -0.71 -15.93 4.27
CA ASN A 191 0.18 -17.06 4.48
C ASN A 191 0.87 -16.92 5.85
N ASP A 192 0.83 -17.97 6.66
CA ASP A 192 1.41 -17.97 8.01
C ASP A 192 2.92 -17.70 7.99
N THR A 193 3.65 -18.28 7.02
CA THR A 193 5.09 -18.06 6.89
C THR A 193 5.43 -16.59 6.67
N ASP A 194 4.66 -15.88 5.82
CA ASP A 194 4.89 -14.45 5.57
C ASP A 194 4.61 -13.62 6.83
N VAL A 195 3.52 -13.93 7.55
CA VAL A 195 3.15 -13.27 8.80
C VAL A 195 4.21 -13.50 9.87
N ASP A 196 4.65 -14.77 10.05
CA ASP A 196 5.63 -15.13 11.07
C ASP A 196 7.01 -14.50 10.76
N THR A 197 7.42 -14.47 9.47
CA THR A 197 8.65 -13.81 9.05
C THR A 197 8.61 -12.31 9.34
N MET A 198 7.50 -11.63 9.01
CA MET A 198 7.36 -10.20 9.29
C MET A 198 7.36 -9.92 10.79
N ARG A 199 6.60 -10.70 11.57
CA ARG A 199 6.56 -10.61 13.04
C ARG A 199 7.93 -10.82 13.66
N GLN A 200 8.67 -11.82 13.20
CA GLN A 200 10.02 -12.10 13.68
C GLN A 200 10.94 -10.92 13.41
N ARG A 201 10.97 -10.37 12.18
CA ARG A 201 11.82 -9.22 11.83
C ARG A 201 11.51 -7.98 12.66
N LEU A 202 10.23 -7.71 12.92
CA LEU A 202 9.81 -6.57 13.75
C LEU A 202 10.22 -6.76 15.22
N ASN A 203 10.10 -7.96 15.77
CA ASN A 203 10.45 -8.25 17.16
C ASN A 203 11.96 -8.35 17.40
N GLU A 204 12.73 -8.81 16.41
CA GLU A 204 14.18 -8.94 16.50
C GLU A 204 14.92 -7.64 16.18
N LEU A 205 14.20 -6.59 15.80
CA LEU A 205 14.80 -5.30 15.45
C LEU A 205 15.43 -4.64 16.68
N ASP A 206 16.76 -4.62 16.70
CA ASP A 206 17.56 -4.04 17.79
C ASP A 206 18.14 -2.67 17.39
N VAL A 207 17.29 -1.63 17.50
CA VAL A 207 17.65 -0.25 17.15
C VAL A 207 17.24 0.72 18.24
N ASP A 208 17.89 1.86 18.33
CA ASP A 208 17.58 2.90 19.31
C ASP A 208 16.25 3.60 19.01
N ASN A 209 16.02 3.93 17.74
CA ASN A 209 14.86 4.64 17.22
C ASN A 209 14.58 4.26 15.77
N VAL A 210 13.32 4.40 15.34
CA VAL A 210 12.88 4.36 13.94
C VAL A 210 12.00 5.59 13.69
N GLU A 211 12.39 6.45 12.76
CA GLU A 211 11.74 7.74 12.55
C GLU A 211 10.45 7.63 11.76
N ASP A 212 10.45 6.79 10.71
CA ASP A 212 9.35 6.67 9.75
C ASP A 212 9.28 5.24 9.17
N SER A 213 8.15 4.91 8.55
CA SER A 213 7.92 3.62 7.89
C SER A 213 8.93 3.33 6.77
N ASN A 214 9.44 4.36 6.05
CA ASN A 214 10.48 4.16 5.04
C ASN A 214 11.83 3.77 5.65
N VAL A 215 12.14 4.26 6.85
CA VAL A 215 13.32 3.84 7.60
C VAL A 215 13.13 2.43 8.12
N LEU A 216 11.94 2.13 8.68
CA LEU A 216 11.57 0.77 9.08
C LEU A 216 11.74 -0.23 7.94
N MET A 217 11.27 0.13 6.73
CA MET A 217 11.39 -0.72 5.55
C MET A 217 12.83 -1.14 5.29
N GLN A 218 13.80 -0.21 5.35
CA GLN A 218 15.20 -0.49 5.10
C GLN A 218 15.82 -1.47 6.11
N TYR A 219 15.31 -1.51 7.35
CA TYR A 219 15.75 -2.46 8.36
C TYR A 219 15.16 -3.86 8.17
N ILE A 220 13.95 -3.96 7.64
CA ILE A 220 13.21 -5.25 7.54
C ILE A 220 13.22 -5.85 6.14
N GLU A 221 13.79 -5.19 5.13
CA GLU A 221 13.96 -5.73 3.77
C GLU A 221 14.90 -6.95 3.73
N ASP A 222 14.78 -7.77 2.70
CA ASP A 222 15.62 -8.96 2.51
C ASP A 222 17.05 -8.58 2.10
N ASP A 223 17.20 -7.49 1.33
CA ASP A 223 18.47 -6.96 0.82
C ASP A 223 18.45 -5.43 0.83
N SER A 224 18.99 -4.83 1.89
CA SER A 224 19.08 -3.38 2.07
C SER A 224 20.07 -2.70 1.10
N ALA A 225 20.95 -3.46 0.45
CA ALA A 225 21.90 -2.92 -0.54
C ALA A 225 21.28 -2.78 -1.93
N SER A 226 20.11 -3.35 -2.16
CA SER A 226 19.41 -3.25 -3.44
C SER A 226 18.89 -1.84 -3.69
N ILE A 227 19.04 -1.37 -4.94
CA ILE A 227 18.43 -0.11 -5.39
C ILE A 227 16.91 -0.23 -5.61
N PHE A 228 16.37 -1.44 -5.69
CA PHE A 228 14.95 -1.69 -5.89
C PHE A 228 14.23 -1.87 -4.57
N PRO A 229 13.08 -1.19 -4.35
CA PRO A 229 12.28 -1.38 -3.16
C PRO A 229 11.69 -2.80 -3.14
N GLN A 230 11.75 -3.47 -1.99
CA GLN A 230 11.24 -4.83 -1.83
C GLN A 230 9.85 -4.86 -1.20
N PHE A 231 9.47 -3.81 -0.49
CA PHE A 231 8.14 -3.60 0.04
C PHE A 231 7.49 -2.39 -0.63
N HIS A 232 6.19 -2.40 -0.71
CA HIS A 232 5.46 -1.29 -1.32
C HIS A 232 5.01 -0.33 -0.24
N THR A 233 5.48 0.92 -0.32
CA THR A 233 5.00 2.01 0.55
C THR A 233 3.84 2.72 -0.11
N THR A 234 2.78 3.04 0.63
CA THR A 234 1.62 3.77 0.13
C THR A 234 0.99 4.65 1.20
N GLU A 235 0.56 5.84 0.81
CA GLU A 235 -0.23 6.76 1.62
C GLU A 235 -1.74 6.44 1.54
N LEU A 236 -2.17 5.55 0.63
CA LEU A 236 -3.58 5.32 0.32
C LEU A 236 -4.16 4.16 1.14
N PRO A 237 -5.14 4.41 2.02
CA PRO A 237 -5.84 3.37 2.78
C PRO A 237 -6.56 2.35 1.89
N ASP A 238 -7.07 2.78 0.74
CA ASP A 238 -7.75 1.91 -0.22
C ASP A 238 -6.80 0.88 -0.82
N ARG A 239 -5.60 1.30 -1.21
CA ARG A 239 -4.55 0.42 -1.73
C ARG A 239 -4.14 -0.60 -0.69
N THR A 240 -3.95 -0.15 0.55
CA THR A 240 -3.62 -1.01 1.70
C THR A 240 -4.72 -2.02 1.96
N SER A 241 -5.97 -1.60 2.03
CA SER A 241 -7.13 -2.47 2.22
C SER A 241 -7.27 -3.49 1.09
N TYR A 242 -7.07 -3.05 -0.16
CA TYR A 242 -7.09 -3.95 -1.30
C TYR A 242 -5.96 -4.99 -1.27
N ALA A 243 -4.76 -4.60 -0.84
CA ALA A 243 -3.63 -5.51 -0.67
C ALA A 243 -3.91 -6.56 0.41
N ILE A 244 -4.46 -6.16 1.55
CA ILE A 244 -4.88 -7.06 2.64
C ILE A 244 -5.96 -8.05 2.14
N LEU A 245 -6.94 -7.58 1.37
CA LEU A 245 -7.97 -8.43 0.75
C LEU A 245 -7.42 -9.37 -0.33
N LYS A 246 -6.25 -9.07 -0.89
CA LYS A 246 -5.48 -9.99 -1.76
C LYS A 246 -4.66 -11.02 -0.98
N GLY A 247 -4.59 -10.90 0.36
CA GLY A 247 -3.84 -11.79 1.25
C GLY A 247 -2.41 -11.37 1.52
N LYS A 248 -2.06 -10.12 1.22
CA LYS A 248 -0.80 -9.49 1.64
C LYS A 248 -0.90 -9.01 3.08
N ILE A 249 0.25 -8.64 3.63
CA ILE A 249 0.41 -8.09 4.96
C ILE A 249 0.63 -6.58 4.81
N ALA A 250 0.08 -5.80 5.74
CA ALA A 250 0.37 -4.39 5.87
C ALA A 250 0.98 -4.10 7.23
N VAL A 251 1.90 -3.13 7.27
CA VAL A 251 2.50 -2.61 8.49
C VAL A 251 2.23 -1.12 8.56
N LEU A 252 1.61 -0.67 9.65
CA LEU A 252 1.42 0.74 9.98
C LEU A 252 2.29 1.08 11.18
N MET A 253 2.85 2.27 11.19
CA MET A 253 3.70 2.77 12.26
C MET A 253 3.17 4.09 12.78
N GLU A 254 3.33 4.33 14.07
CA GLU A 254 3.04 5.61 14.71
C GLU A 254 3.89 6.73 14.12
N ASN A 255 3.31 7.93 13.98
CA ASN A 255 3.92 9.12 13.40
C ASN A 255 4.40 8.93 11.95
N SER A 256 3.78 8.02 11.18
CA SER A 256 4.07 7.82 9.77
C SER A 256 2.77 7.82 8.94
N PRO A 257 2.68 8.66 7.89
CA PRO A 257 1.49 8.75 7.04
C PRO A 257 1.48 7.68 5.95
N SER A 258 2.25 6.60 6.10
CA SER A 258 2.32 5.57 5.07
C SER A 258 2.29 4.15 5.63
N ALA A 259 1.75 3.23 4.84
CA ALA A 259 1.71 1.80 5.11
C ALA A 259 2.75 1.06 4.27
N LEU A 260 3.42 0.08 4.88
CA LEU A 260 4.25 -0.88 4.17
C LEU A 260 3.42 -2.11 3.80
N ILE A 261 3.51 -2.55 2.55
CA ILE A 261 2.79 -3.72 2.03
C ILE A 261 3.80 -4.76 1.58
N ALA A 262 3.69 -5.97 2.14
CA ALA A 262 4.54 -7.10 1.81
C ALA A 262 3.71 -8.41 1.71
N PRO A 263 4.20 -9.45 1.02
CA PRO A 263 5.30 -9.41 0.06
C PRO A 263 4.92 -8.64 -1.20
N SER A 264 5.92 -8.01 -1.84
CA SER A 264 5.73 -7.29 -3.09
C SER A 264 6.57 -7.90 -4.21
N THR A 265 6.06 -7.81 -5.45
CA THR A 265 6.77 -8.28 -6.64
C THR A 265 7.12 -7.09 -7.52
N PHE A 266 8.12 -7.23 -8.38
CA PHE A 266 8.48 -6.20 -9.35
C PHE A 266 7.27 -5.64 -10.09
N PHE A 267 6.36 -6.51 -10.56
CA PHE A 267 5.17 -6.11 -11.29
C PHE A 267 4.15 -5.32 -10.46
N SER A 268 4.13 -5.53 -9.14
CA SER A 268 3.19 -4.81 -8.26
C SER A 268 3.46 -3.31 -8.17
N PHE A 269 4.69 -2.87 -8.48
CA PHE A 269 5.07 -1.46 -8.50
C PHE A 269 4.57 -0.71 -9.75
N PHE A 270 4.12 -1.43 -10.78
CA PHE A 270 3.50 -0.86 -11.98
C PHE A 270 1.97 -0.85 -11.92
N GLU A 271 1.39 -1.48 -10.87
CA GLU A 271 -0.03 -1.40 -10.59
C GLU A 271 -0.35 -0.03 -9.96
N SER A 272 -1.23 0.75 -10.59
CA SER A 272 -1.83 1.94 -9.97
C SER A 272 -3.13 1.58 -9.26
N THR A 273 -3.45 2.31 -8.19
CA THR A 273 -4.74 2.21 -7.51
C THR A 273 -5.90 2.55 -8.46
N GLU A 274 -5.69 3.47 -9.39
CA GLU A 274 -6.66 3.85 -10.42
C GLU A 274 -7.10 2.68 -11.30
N ASP A 275 -6.20 1.71 -11.55
CA ASP A 275 -6.53 0.53 -12.34
C ASP A 275 -7.72 -0.24 -11.74
N LEU A 276 -7.99 -0.11 -10.43
CA LEU A 276 -9.12 -0.75 -9.76
C LEU A 276 -10.46 -0.14 -10.15
N TYR A 277 -10.48 1.14 -10.41
CA TYR A 277 -11.67 1.94 -10.67
C TYR A 277 -11.98 2.07 -12.16
N MET A 278 -10.97 1.89 -13.03
CA MET A 278 -11.13 1.93 -14.48
C MET A 278 -11.73 0.64 -15.04
N ARG A 279 -12.29 0.71 -16.23
CA ARG A 279 -12.70 -0.48 -17.00
C ARG A 279 -11.45 -1.26 -17.42
N TRP A 280 -11.53 -2.58 -17.51
CA TRP A 280 -10.41 -3.45 -17.87
C TRP A 280 -9.77 -3.13 -19.22
N ASN A 281 -10.59 -2.73 -20.22
CA ASN A 281 -10.15 -2.37 -21.57
C ASN A 281 -9.32 -1.07 -21.62
N SER A 282 -9.49 -0.17 -20.64
CA SER A 282 -8.67 1.04 -20.50
C SER A 282 -7.49 0.82 -19.54
N GLY A 283 -7.71 0.12 -18.43
CA GLY A 283 -6.65 -0.12 -17.44
C GLY A 283 -5.53 -1.05 -17.93
N SER A 284 -5.83 -2.05 -18.79
CA SER A 284 -4.80 -2.96 -19.31
C SER A 284 -3.79 -2.27 -20.24
N PRO A 285 -4.21 -1.49 -21.27
CA PRO A 285 -3.26 -0.73 -22.09
C PRO A 285 -2.43 0.26 -21.28
N LEU A 286 -3.02 0.97 -20.31
CA LEU A 286 -2.28 1.92 -19.47
C LEU A 286 -1.20 1.23 -18.64
N ARG A 287 -1.48 0.05 -18.06
CA ARG A 287 -0.48 -0.73 -17.35
C ARG A 287 0.65 -1.16 -18.26
N PHE A 288 0.34 -1.62 -19.47
CA PHE A 288 1.34 -2.00 -20.47
C PHE A 288 2.21 -0.80 -20.89
N ILE A 289 1.58 0.37 -21.11
CA ILE A 289 2.31 1.61 -21.43
C ILE A 289 3.26 1.98 -20.28
N ARG A 290 2.84 1.92 -19.02
CA ARG A 290 3.72 2.18 -17.87
C ARG A 290 4.92 1.26 -17.85
N PHE A 291 4.70 -0.04 -18.08
CA PHE A 291 5.79 -1.02 -18.14
C PHE A 291 6.76 -0.72 -19.29
N MET A 292 6.24 -0.44 -20.48
CA MET A 292 7.06 -0.06 -21.65
C MET A 292 7.79 1.26 -21.41
N SER A 293 7.16 2.23 -20.81
CA SER A 293 7.80 3.50 -20.48
C SER A 293 8.99 3.34 -19.55
N MET A 294 8.90 2.45 -18.54
CA MET A 294 10.04 2.17 -17.67
C MET A 294 11.21 1.58 -18.44
N PHE A 295 10.95 0.64 -19.34
CA PHE A 295 11.98 0.07 -20.21
C PHE A 295 12.60 1.13 -21.12
N ILE A 296 11.77 1.94 -21.78
CA ILE A 296 12.21 3.07 -22.62
C ILE A 296 13.06 4.04 -21.79
N SER A 297 12.66 4.35 -20.58
CA SER A 297 13.38 5.24 -19.68
C SER A 297 14.81 4.80 -19.39
N VAL A 298 15.08 3.49 -19.27
CA VAL A 298 16.41 2.96 -18.97
C VAL A 298 17.26 2.82 -20.22
N VAL A 299 16.65 2.46 -21.37
CA VAL A 299 17.39 2.00 -22.55
C VAL A 299 17.54 3.08 -23.62
N LEU A 300 16.61 4.03 -23.73
CA LEU A 300 16.53 4.94 -24.87
C LEU A 300 17.75 5.87 -24.98
N THR A 301 18.15 6.54 -23.91
CA THR A 301 19.33 7.42 -23.89
C THR A 301 20.63 6.62 -24.11
N PRO A 302 20.90 5.49 -23.40
CA PRO A 302 22.04 4.62 -23.70
C PRO A 302 22.08 4.14 -25.13
N MET A 303 20.92 3.77 -25.72
CA MET A 303 20.84 3.29 -27.10
C MET A 303 21.25 4.38 -28.11
N TYR A 304 20.84 5.63 -27.90
CA TYR A 304 21.31 6.76 -28.69
C TYR A 304 22.83 6.92 -28.59
N VAL A 305 23.38 6.91 -27.36
CA VAL A 305 24.84 7.01 -27.15
C VAL A 305 25.60 5.89 -27.87
N ALA A 306 25.14 4.65 -27.70
CA ALA A 306 25.78 3.47 -28.37
C ALA A 306 25.70 3.54 -29.89
N ALA A 307 24.53 3.95 -30.44
CA ALA A 307 24.33 4.05 -31.88
C ALA A 307 25.23 5.14 -32.51
N VAL A 308 25.28 6.31 -31.88
CA VAL A 308 26.06 7.43 -32.41
C VAL A 308 27.58 7.24 -32.26
N THR A 309 28.00 6.52 -31.19
CA THR A 309 29.43 6.33 -30.90
C THR A 309 30.05 5.13 -31.64
N PHE A 310 29.33 4.01 -31.69
CA PHE A 310 29.93 2.74 -32.21
C PHE A 310 29.15 2.09 -33.36
N HIS A 311 27.84 2.38 -33.49
CA HIS A 311 26.97 1.61 -34.39
C HIS A 311 26.13 2.52 -35.28
N TYR A 312 26.78 3.52 -35.93
CA TYR A 312 26.12 4.50 -36.80
C TYR A 312 25.41 3.83 -38.02
N GLU A 313 25.78 2.60 -38.37
CA GLU A 313 25.18 1.82 -39.44
C GLU A 313 23.73 1.43 -39.21
N ILE A 314 23.28 1.43 -37.94
CA ILE A 314 21.90 1.13 -37.57
C ILE A 314 20.99 2.33 -37.84
N ILE A 315 21.58 3.53 -37.93
CA ILE A 315 20.85 4.80 -38.07
C ILE A 315 20.52 5.00 -39.57
N PRO A 316 19.25 5.25 -39.94
CA PRO A 316 18.90 5.60 -41.31
C PRO A 316 19.74 6.79 -41.80
N THR A 317 20.23 6.73 -43.05
CA THR A 317 21.19 7.72 -43.59
C THR A 317 20.72 9.18 -43.45
N GLN A 318 19.46 9.43 -43.70
CA GLN A 318 18.90 10.80 -43.55
C GLN A 318 18.97 11.31 -42.11
N LEU A 319 18.66 10.45 -41.14
CA LEU A 319 18.76 10.78 -39.71
C LEU A 319 20.24 10.92 -39.29
N LEU A 320 21.13 10.09 -39.80
CA LEU A 320 22.57 10.18 -39.55
C LEU A 320 23.14 11.52 -39.98
N ILE A 321 22.76 12.02 -41.17
CA ILE A 321 23.14 13.36 -41.64
C ILE A 321 22.62 14.44 -40.68
N SER A 322 21.37 14.35 -40.27
CA SER A 322 20.78 15.30 -39.34
C SER A 322 21.46 15.30 -37.96
N ILE A 323 21.81 14.11 -37.43
CA ILE A 323 22.59 13.98 -36.19
C ILE A 323 23.98 14.59 -36.37
N GLY A 324 24.68 14.32 -37.49
CA GLY A 324 25.99 14.89 -37.80
C GLY A 324 25.96 16.43 -37.80
N GLN A 325 24.98 17.01 -38.50
CA GLN A 325 24.78 18.47 -38.55
C GLN A 325 24.49 19.06 -37.17
N SER A 326 23.60 18.39 -36.40
CA SER A 326 23.25 18.85 -35.03
C SER A 326 24.43 18.79 -34.06
N ARG A 327 25.40 17.92 -34.32
CA ARG A 327 26.56 17.72 -33.47
C ARG A 327 27.84 18.44 -33.97
N ALA A 328 27.81 19.06 -35.16
CA ALA A 328 28.98 19.66 -35.76
C ALA A 328 29.66 20.76 -34.92
N GLY A 329 28.86 21.43 -34.04
CA GLY A 329 29.37 22.45 -33.12
C GLY A 329 29.63 21.95 -31.69
N VAL A 330 29.43 20.66 -31.40
CA VAL A 330 29.53 20.14 -30.04
C VAL A 330 30.87 19.46 -29.81
N PRO A 331 31.73 19.97 -28.89
CA PRO A 331 33.09 19.45 -28.68
C PRO A 331 33.11 18.15 -27.83
N PHE A 332 32.00 17.79 -27.17
CA PHE A 332 31.94 16.67 -26.23
C PHE A 332 31.56 15.34 -26.89
N PRO A 333 32.12 14.21 -26.45
CA PRO A 333 31.63 12.88 -26.82
C PRO A 333 30.17 12.67 -26.34
N PRO A 334 29.37 11.85 -27.07
CA PRO A 334 27.93 11.62 -26.74
C PRO A 334 27.67 11.20 -25.31
N VAL A 335 28.58 10.45 -24.69
CA VAL A 335 28.47 10.01 -23.30
C VAL A 335 28.44 11.18 -22.34
N PHE A 336 29.37 12.15 -22.48
CA PHE A 336 29.44 13.31 -21.59
C PHE A 336 28.26 14.24 -21.79
N GLU A 337 27.81 14.45 -23.02
CA GLU A 337 26.58 15.21 -23.30
C GLU A 337 25.37 14.57 -22.61
N ALA A 338 25.21 13.24 -22.74
CA ALA A 338 24.08 12.51 -22.15
C ALA A 338 24.13 12.56 -20.61
N LEU A 339 25.29 12.30 -20.00
CA LEU A 339 25.46 12.35 -18.55
C LEU A 339 25.21 13.75 -17.99
N PHE A 340 25.70 14.79 -18.67
CA PHE A 340 25.49 16.18 -18.27
C PHE A 340 24.00 16.54 -18.29
N LEU A 341 23.30 16.22 -19.37
CA LEU A 341 21.88 16.53 -19.48
C LEU A 341 21.00 15.72 -18.50
N GLU A 342 21.31 14.41 -18.30
CA GLU A 342 20.60 13.59 -17.30
C GLU A 342 20.81 14.16 -15.88
N LEU A 343 22.03 14.58 -15.55
CA LEU A 343 22.32 15.24 -14.28
C LEU A 343 21.55 16.55 -14.14
N MET A 344 21.50 17.36 -15.19
CA MET A 344 20.75 18.63 -15.20
C MET A 344 19.25 18.39 -14.97
N ILE A 345 18.65 17.38 -15.60
CA ILE A 345 17.24 17.03 -15.38
C ILE A 345 17.01 16.57 -13.96
N GLU A 346 17.92 15.76 -13.39
CA GLU A 346 17.78 15.30 -12.02
C GLU A 346 17.93 16.43 -11.00
N LEU A 347 18.83 17.40 -11.26
CA LEU A 347 18.95 18.62 -10.44
C LEU A 347 17.69 19.49 -10.52
N LEU A 348 17.12 19.65 -11.72
CA LEU A 348 15.86 20.40 -11.89
C LEU A 348 14.70 19.75 -11.15
N ARG A 349 14.64 18.41 -11.17
CA ARG A 349 13.62 17.63 -10.45
C ARG A 349 13.77 17.77 -8.94
N GLU A 350 14.99 17.57 -8.41
CA GLU A 350 15.28 17.66 -6.98
C GLU A 350 14.98 19.07 -6.46
N ALA A 351 15.37 20.10 -7.21
CA ALA A 351 15.02 21.48 -6.90
C ALA A 351 13.50 21.71 -6.93
N GLY A 352 12.82 21.16 -7.96
CA GLY A 352 11.38 21.29 -8.11
C GLY A 352 10.59 20.65 -6.98
N ALA A 353 11.06 19.52 -6.45
CA ALA A 353 10.41 18.82 -5.33
C ALA A 353 10.51 19.57 -3.99
N ARG A 354 11.52 20.42 -3.82
CA ARG A 354 11.76 21.20 -2.59
C ARG A 354 11.10 22.59 -2.60
N LEU A 355 10.59 23.02 -3.73
CA LEU A 355 9.99 24.35 -3.88
C LEU A 355 8.46 24.28 -3.70
N PRO A 356 7.83 25.36 -3.19
CA PRO A 356 6.38 25.47 -3.20
C PRO A 356 5.82 25.19 -4.60
N THR A 357 4.71 24.47 -4.69
CA THR A 357 4.13 23.94 -5.94
C THR A 357 4.05 24.96 -7.09
N LYS A 358 3.63 26.19 -6.79
CA LYS A 358 3.54 27.28 -7.80
C LYS A 358 4.90 27.69 -8.35
N VAL A 359 5.92 27.74 -7.49
CA VAL A 359 7.30 28.11 -7.86
C VAL A 359 7.99 26.95 -8.57
N GLY A 360 7.80 25.73 -8.08
CA GLY A 360 8.37 24.50 -8.67
C GLY A 360 7.91 24.28 -10.12
N GLN A 361 6.63 24.49 -10.42
CA GLN A 361 6.12 24.43 -11.79
C GLN A 361 6.78 25.46 -12.71
N THR A 362 6.91 26.72 -12.25
CA THR A 362 7.53 27.78 -13.05
C THR A 362 9.00 27.49 -13.31
N ILE A 363 9.75 27.06 -12.31
CA ILE A 363 11.18 26.71 -12.45
C ILE A 363 11.35 25.48 -13.33
N GLY A 364 10.47 24.50 -13.24
CA GLY A 364 10.51 23.31 -14.11
C GLY A 364 10.34 23.66 -15.59
N ILE A 365 9.41 24.56 -15.93
CA ILE A 365 9.17 25.00 -17.30
C ILE A 365 10.29 25.93 -17.76
N VAL A 366 10.58 27.00 -17.02
CA VAL A 366 11.58 28.00 -17.39
C VAL A 366 12.98 27.37 -17.40
N GLY A 367 13.34 26.60 -16.37
CA GLY A 367 14.62 25.88 -16.31
C GLY A 367 14.77 24.89 -17.46
N GLY A 368 13.76 24.08 -17.76
CA GLY A 368 13.82 23.12 -18.87
C GLY A 368 13.97 23.77 -20.23
N VAL A 369 13.17 24.82 -20.52
CA VAL A 369 13.25 25.53 -21.81
C VAL A 369 14.51 26.40 -21.91
N VAL A 370 14.78 27.22 -20.90
CA VAL A 370 15.92 28.17 -20.95
C VAL A 370 17.25 27.43 -20.92
N VAL A 371 17.40 26.48 -20.02
CA VAL A 371 18.64 25.68 -19.91
C VAL A 371 18.83 24.81 -21.14
N GLY A 372 17.76 24.14 -21.64
CA GLY A 372 17.84 23.32 -22.84
C GLY A 372 18.23 24.12 -24.09
N THR A 373 17.57 25.28 -24.33
CA THR A 373 17.91 26.13 -25.48
C THR A 373 19.29 26.77 -25.36
N ALA A 374 19.67 27.23 -24.17
CA ALA A 374 21.00 27.78 -23.93
C ALA A 374 22.11 26.76 -24.11
N ALA A 375 21.91 25.50 -23.65
CA ALA A 375 22.88 24.45 -23.85
C ALA A 375 23.13 24.09 -25.32
N VAL A 376 22.08 24.13 -26.14
CA VAL A 376 22.20 23.97 -27.60
C VAL A 376 22.90 25.16 -28.25
N GLN A 377 22.48 26.37 -27.92
CA GLN A 377 23.09 27.61 -28.50
C GLN A 377 24.56 27.76 -28.14
N ALA A 378 24.93 27.32 -26.93
CA ALA A 378 26.31 27.29 -26.47
C ALA A 378 27.15 26.13 -27.07
N GLY A 379 26.55 25.24 -27.87
CA GLY A 379 27.23 24.07 -28.41
C GLY A 379 27.63 23.02 -27.39
N ILE A 380 26.94 23.00 -26.22
CA ILE A 380 27.22 22.02 -25.16
C ILE A 380 26.60 20.65 -25.52
N THR A 381 25.45 20.67 -26.20
CA THR A 381 24.72 19.45 -26.57
C THR A 381 24.00 19.60 -27.90
N SER A 382 23.61 18.45 -28.48
CA SER A 382 22.87 18.40 -29.74
C SER A 382 21.34 18.47 -29.50
N ASN A 383 20.61 19.11 -30.42
CA ASN A 383 19.14 19.16 -30.40
C ASN A 383 18.49 17.77 -30.35
N ILE A 384 19.07 16.83 -31.07
CA ILE A 384 18.52 15.47 -31.20
C ILE A 384 18.67 14.70 -29.87
N LEU A 385 19.80 14.85 -29.20
CA LEU A 385 20.00 14.24 -27.88
C LEU A 385 18.99 14.76 -26.84
N ILE A 386 18.68 16.03 -26.85
CA ILE A 386 17.65 16.60 -25.94
C ILE A 386 16.30 15.92 -26.15
N ILE A 387 15.91 15.62 -27.39
CA ILE A 387 14.66 14.91 -27.67
C ILE A 387 14.68 13.52 -27.03
N PHE A 388 15.75 12.74 -27.20
CA PHE A 388 15.88 11.40 -26.60
C PHE A 388 15.84 11.44 -25.07
N ILE A 389 16.54 12.37 -24.46
CA ILE A 389 16.56 12.54 -23.00
C ILE A 389 15.19 12.99 -22.48
N THR A 390 14.52 13.92 -23.18
CA THR A 390 13.18 14.36 -22.80
C THR A 390 12.16 13.22 -22.84
N ILE A 391 12.18 12.40 -23.89
CA ILE A 391 11.31 11.22 -23.97
C ILE A 391 11.63 10.24 -22.82
N SER A 392 12.91 9.98 -22.54
CA SER A 392 13.35 9.13 -21.43
C SER A 392 12.91 9.68 -20.08
N ALA A 393 13.00 10.99 -19.87
CA ALA A 393 12.54 11.65 -18.66
C ALA A 393 11.01 11.57 -18.50
N LEU A 394 10.23 11.87 -19.55
CA LEU A 394 8.77 11.74 -19.55
C LEU A 394 8.35 10.30 -19.27
N ALA A 395 9.03 9.32 -19.87
CA ALA A 395 8.77 7.92 -19.61
C ALA A 395 8.94 7.55 -18.13
N SER A 396 9.91 8.14 -17.43
CA SER A 396 10.12 7.89 -16.00
C SER A 396 9.01 8.43 -15.09
N PHE A 397 8.27 9.45 -15.52
CA PHE A 397 7.15 10.00 -14.74
C PHE A 397 5.91 9.11 -14.77
N THR A 398 5.86 8.11 -15.62
CA THR A 398 4.73 7.16 -15.67
C THR A 398 4.75 6.13 -14.55
N ALA A 399 5.83 6.05 -13.74
CA ALA A 399 5.93 5.14 -12.61
C ALA A 399 4.90 5.49 -11.53
N PRO A 400 4.01 4.55 -11.13
CA PRO A 400 3.04 4.81 -10.06
C PRO A 400 3.70 4.89 -8.68
N SER A 401 4.82 4.20 -8.49
CA SER A 401 5.59 4.20 -7.25
C SER A 401 6.79 5.15 -7.38
N TYR A 402 6.88 6.11 -6.46
CA TYR A 402 7.98 7.06 -6.40
C TYR A 402 9.34 6.38 -6.24
N GLN A 403 9.43 5.41 -5.30
CA GLN A 403 10.66 4.66 -5.01
C GLN A 403 11.13 3.86 -6.23
N MET A 404 10.23 3.12 -6.89
CA MET A 404 10.55 2.39 -8.10
C MET A 404 10.98 3.33 -9.23
N GLY A 405 10.31 4.47 -9.40
CA GLY A 405 10.69 5.49 -10.36
C GLY A 405 12.10 6.02 -10.11
N THR A 406 12.49 6.25 -8.86
CA THR A 406 13.85 6.70 -8.47
C THR A 406 14.88 5.62 -8.79
N SER A 407 14.62 4.37 -8.46
CA SER A 407 15.51 3.24 -8.78
C SER A 407 15.78 3.14 -10.28
N ILE A 408 14.75 3.25 -11.11
CA ILE A 408 14.85 3.19 -12.56
C ILE A 408 15.66 4.37 -13.12
N ARG A 409 15.49 5.56 -12.59
CA ARG A 409 16.28 6.74 -12.99
C ARG A 409 17.76 6.58 -12.68
N LEU A 410 18.09 6.07 -11.49
CA LEU A 410 19.47 5.85 -11.09
C LEU A 410 20.19 4.86 -12.02
N LEU A 411 19.49 3.85 -12.54
CA LEU A 411 20.04 2.88 -13.49
C LEU A 411 20.48 3.48 -14.82
N ARG A 412 19.96 4.63 -15.22
CA ARG A 412 20.36 5.26 -16.50
C ARG A 412 21.83 5.64 -16.52
N PHE A 413 22.37 6.16 -15.42
CA PHE A 413 23.75 6.61 -15.36
C PHE A 413 24.76 5.49 -15.68
N PRO A 414 24.75 4.34 -14.97
CA PRO A 414 25.65 3.24 -15.34
C PRO A 414 25.36 2.67 -16.74
N MET A 415 24.10 2.67 -17.20
CA MET A 415 23.76 2.21 -18.54
C MET A 415 24.32 3.13 -19.63
N ILE A 416 24.32 4.45 -19.45
CA ILE A 416 24.94 5.43 -20.37
C ILE A 416 26.45 5.22 -20.40
N VAL A 417 27.09 5.01 -19.25
CA VAL A 417 28.54 4.76 -19.18
C VAL A 417 28.90 3.46 -19.91
N LEU A 418 28.18 2.36 -19.66
CA LEU A 418 28.39 1.09 -20.36
C LEU A 418 28.17 1.21 -21.88
N ALA A 419 27.15 1.95 -22.31
CA ALA A 419 26.87 2.25 -23.69
C ALA A 419 28.00 3.05 -24.33
N GLY A 420 28.60 3.99 -23.64
CA GLY A 420 29.69 4.81 -24.13
C GLY A 420 31.05 4.09 -24.21
N ILE A 421 31.26 3.06 -23.40
CA ILE A 421 32.52 2.26 -23.43
C ILE A 421 32.41 1.08 -24.39
N LEU A 422 31.29 0.36 -24.38
CA LEU A 422 31.11 -0.93 -25.07
C LEU A 422 30.01 -0.89 -26.14
N GLY A 423 29.36 0.24 -26.36
CA GLY A 423 28.27 0.35 -27.34
C GLY A 423 27.05 -0.52 -26.97
N LEU A 424 26.44 -1.15 -27.96
CA LEU A 424 25.28 -2.05 -27.75
C LEU A 424 25.61 -3.26 -26.88
N ILE A 425 26.83 -3.75 -26.92
CA ILE A 425 27.31 -4.86 -26.09
C ILE A 425 27.25 -4.43 -24.61
N GLY A 426 27.62 -3.16 -24.30
CA GLY A 426 27.52 -2.61 -22.96
C GLY A 426 26.09 -2.54 -22.44
N ILE A 427 25.14 -2.18 -23.30
CA ILE A 427 23.71 -2.17 -22.94
C ILE A 427 23.23 -3.60 -22.67
N MET A 428 23.57 -4.55 -23.52
CA MET A 428 23.22 -5.97 -23.32
C MET A 428 23.79 -6.49 -21.99
N PHE A 429 25.04 -6.19 -21.71
CA PHE A 429 25.69 -6.58 -20.46
C PHE A 429 25.00 -5.98 -19.24
N GLY A 430 24.71 -4.67 -19.28
CA GLY A 430 23.96 -3.97 -18.21
C GLY A 430 22.57 -4.56 -17.97
N LEU A 431 21.83 -4.87 -19.06
CA LEU A 431 20.52 -5.53 -18.96
C LEU A 431 20.63 -6.95 -18.38
N CYS A 432 21.65 -7.72 -18.76
CA CYS A 432 21.89 -9.05 -18.17
C CYS A 432 22.19 -8.96 -16.68
N MET A 433 23.04 -8.02 -16.24
CA MET A 433 23.30 -7.79 -14.82
C MET A 433 22.03 -7.39 -14.05
N LEU A 434 21.22 -6.52 -14.63
CA LEU A 434 19.93 -6.11 -14.07
C LEU A 434 19.00 -7.32 -13.88
N ILE A 435 18.84 -8.15 -14.91
CA ILE A 435 17.99 -9.34 -14.84
C ILE A 435 18.49 -10.32 -13.79
N ILE A 436 19.82 -10.56 -13.73
CA ILE A 436 20.41 -11.44 -12.72
C ILE A 436 20.14 -10.89 -11.29
N HIS A 437 20.28 -9.59 -11.09
CA HIS A 437 19.97 -8.95 -9.81
C HIS A 437 18.50 -9.16 -9.42
N LEU A 438 17.57 -8.85 -10.33
CA LEU A 438 16.13 -9.02 -10.09
C LEU A 438 15.73 -10.48 -9.83
N LEU A 439 16.42 -11.45 -10.47
CA LEU A 439 16.18 -12.88 -10.24
C LEU A 439 16.64 -13.35 -8.85
N LYS A 440 17.67 -12.72 -8.29
CA LYS A 440 18.19 -13.03 -6.94
C LYS A 440 17.38 -12.38 -5.84
N MET A 441 16.70 -11.29 -6.14
CA MET A 441 15.92 -10.55 -5.14
C MET A 441 14.73 -11.36 -4.64
N THR A 442 14.43 -11.14 -3.37
CA THR A 442 13.23 -11.67 -2.69
C THR A 442 12.49 -10.56 -1.94
N SER A 443 11.25 -10.82 -1.57
CA SER A 443 10.43 -10.00 -0.67
C SER A 443 9.76 -10.92 0.32
N LEU A 444 10.12 -10.86 1.59
CA LEU A 444 9.79 -11.86 2.63
C LEU A 444 10.14 -13.28 2.19
N GLY A 445 11.31 -13.49 1.60
CA GLY A 445 11.75 -14.78 1.07
C GLY A 445 11.03 -15.26 -0.19
N ARG A 446 10.10 -14.49 -0.75
CA ARG A 446 9.40 -14.83 -1.99
C ARG A 446 10.11 -14.23 -3.21
N PRO A 447 10.17 -14.94 -4.35
CA PRO A 447 10.82 -14.44 -5.56
C PRO A 447 10.22 -13.10 -6.02
N TYR A 448 11.06 -12.07 -6.11
CA TYR A 448 10.66 -10.71 -6.46
C TYR A 448 10.14 -10.59 -7.90
N LEU A 449 10.72 -11.37 -8.84
CA LEU A 449 10.34 -11.36 -10.26
C LEU A 449 9.12 -12.25 -10.58
N SER A 450 8.45 -12.78 -9.53
CA SER A 450 7.20 -13.52 -9.73
C SER A 450 6.15 -12.63 -10.44
N PRO A 451 5.39 -13.15 -11.43
CA PRO A 451 5.21 -14.54 -11.85
C PRO A 451 6.10 -15.01 -13.04
N ILE A 452 7.07 -14.20 -13.47
CA ILE A 452 7.99 -14.63 -14.55
C ILE A 452 8.93 -15.72 -14.03
N TYR A 453 9.45 -15.54 -12.82
CA TYR A 453 10.31 -16.54 -12.19
C TYR A 453 9.87 -16.81 -10.75
N PRO A 454 9.51 -18.07 -10.41
CA PRO A 454 9.21 -19.18 -11.34
C PRO A 454 8.00 -18.88 -12.22
N ILE A 455 7.99 -19.43 -13.45
CA ILE A 455 6.93 -19.15 -14.43
C ILE A 455 5.58 -19.67 -13.93
N ARG A 456 4.59 -18.77 -13.84
CA ARG A 456 3.21 -19.07 -13.42
C ARG A 456 2.22 -18.36 -14.37
N PHE A 457 1.83 -19.06 -15.44
CA PHE A 457 0.99 -18.48 -16.50
C PHE A 457 -0.35 -17.92 -16.00
N GLU A 458 -0.96 -18.54 -14.97
CA GLU A 458 -2.23 -18.03 -14.40
C GLU A 458 -2.06 -16.66 -13.72
N ASP A 459 -0.90 -16.41 -13.11
CA ASP A 459 -0.61 -15.16 -12.43
C ASP A 459 -0.03 -14.11 -13.38
N LEU A 460 0.66 -14.53 -14.47
CA LEU A 460 1.23 -13.64 -15.47
C LEU A 460 0.16 -12.76 -16.13
N ASN A 461 -0.98 -13.37 -16.46
CA ASN A 461 -2.12 -12.64 -17.01
C ASN A 461 -2.67 -11.58 -16.06
N LYS A 462 -2.55 -11.78 -14.73
CA LYS A 462 -3.03 -10.82 -13.73
C LYS A 462 -2.01 -9.71 -13.45
N ALA A 463 -0.73 -10.00 -13.63
CA ALA A 463 0.36 -9.05 -13.42
C ALA A 463 0.48 -8.05 -14.58
N LEU A 464 0.43 -8.52 -15.84
CA LEU A 464 0.58 -7.70 -17.04
C LEU A 464 -0.75 -7.12 -17.54
N TYR A 465 -1.83 -7.91 -17.47
CA TYR A 465 -3.14 -7.52 -17.97
C TYR A 465 -4.16 -7.53 -16.85
N ARG A 466 -5.08 -6.58 -16.89
CA ARG A 466 -6.24 -6.59 -16.01
C ARG A 466 -7.38 -7.31 -16.72
N LEU A 467 -7.73 -8.50 -16.27
CA LEU A 467 -8.91 -9.20 -16.77
C LEU A 467 -10.20 -8.55 -16.21
N PRO A 468 -11.33 -8.69 -16.92
CA PRO A 468 -12.64 -8.34 -16.36
C PRO A 468 -12.85 -8.97 -14.97
N GLN A 469 -13.52 -8.25 -14.07
CA GLN A 469 -13.72 -8.69 -12.67
C GLN A 469 -14.29 -10.12 -12.57
N ASN A 470 -15.20 -10.49 -13.47
CA ASN A 470 -15.84 -11.81 -13.49
C ASN A 470 -14.87 -12.98 -13.80
N PHE A 471 -13.72 -12.69 -14.38
CA PHE A 471 -12.68 -13.70 -14.68
C PHE A 471 -11.64 -13.81 -13.57
N GLN A 472 -11.60 -12.87 -12.62
CA GLN A 472 -10.64 -12.85 -11.51
C GLN A 472 -11.14 -13.65 -10.30
N TYR A 473 -11.66 -14.85 -10.51
CA TYR A 473 -12.22 -15.70 -9.46
C TYR A 473 -11.15 -16.41 -8.60
N LYS A 474 -9.92 -16.56 -9.11
CA LYS A 474 -8.79 -17.11 -8.37
C LYS A 474 -7.88 -15.99 -7.86
N ARG A 475 -7.33 -16.16 -6.66
CA ARG A 475 -6.28 -15.29 -6.10
C ARG A 475 -4.92 -15.61 -6.73
N PHE A 476 -3.88 -14.84 -6.39
CA PHE A 476 -2.52 -15.09 -6.85
C PHE A 476 -1.98 -16.38 -6.22
N ILE A 477 -1.50 -17.30 -7.05
CA ILE A 477 -0.89 -18.56 -6.61
C ILE A 477 0.48 -18.29 -5.97
N SER A 478 1.18 -17.24 -6.44
CA SER A 478 2.48 -16.82 -5.94
C SER A 478 2.49 -16.49 -4.45
N LEU A 479 1.37 -16.04 -3.90
CA LEU A 479 1.25 -15.71 -2.49
C LEU A 479 0.99 -16.93 -1.59
N SER A 480 0.76 -18.14 -2.16
CA SER A 480 0.47 -19.38 -1.40
C SER A 480 -0.56 -19.20 -0.30
N LEU A 481 -1.66 -18.56 -0.61
CA LEU A 481 -2.72 -18.17 0.32
C LEU A 481 -3.49 -19.37 0.86
N LYS A 482 -4.04 -19.26 2.08
CA LYS A 482 -4.92 -20.28 2.68
C LYS A 482 -6.21 -20.49 1.88
N ASP A 483 -6.78 -19.44 1.30
CA ASP A 483 -7.93 -19.49 0.41
C ASP A 483 -7.55 -18.99 -0.98
N SER A 484 -7.60 -19.87 -1.99
CA SER A 484 -7.25 -19.57 -3.38
C SER A 484 -8.42 -19.06 -4.22
N ILE A 485 -9.66 -19.15 -3.71
CA ILE A 485 -10.88 -18.82 -4.46
C ILE A 485 -11.53 -17.57 -3.90
N ARG A 486 -11.63 -16.53 -4.74
CA ARG A 486 -12.22 -15.24 -4.37
C ARG A 486 -13.76 -15.29 -4.35
N PHE A 487 -14.36 -15.88 -5.38
CA PHE A 487 -15.81 -16.03 -5.53
C PHE A 487 -16.17 -17.21 -6.44
N SER A 488 -17.44 -17.65 -6.41
CA SER A 488 -17.92 -18.71 -7.29
C SER A 488 -18.02 -18.22 -8.74
N LYS A 489 -17.32 -18.93 -9.65
CA LYS A 489 -17.33 -18.62 -11.09
C LYS A 489 -18.74 -18.68 -11.71
N ARG A 490 -19.56 -19.58 -11.19
CA ARG A 490 -20.96 -19.78 -11.65
C ARG A 490 -21.79 -18.54 -11.31
N ASN A 491 -21.80 -18.13 -10.04
CA ASN A 491 -22.60 -16.99 -9.57
C ASN A 491 -22.18 -15.66 -10.19
N ALA A 492 -20.90 -15.51 -10.57
CA ALA A 492 -20.41 -14.29 -11.22
C ALA A 492 -20.82 -14.18 -12.71
N LYS A 493 -21.16 -15.30 -13.36
CA LYS A 493 -21.63 -15.33 -14.76
C LYS A 493 -23.13 -15.21 -14.87
N GLU A 494 -23.85 -15.70 -13.88
CA GLU A 494 -25.30 -15.59 -13.83
C GLU A 494 -25.69 -14.15 -13.44
N LYS A 495 -25.82 -13.28 -14.45
CA LYS A 495 -26.55 -12.02 -14.27
C LYS A 495 -28.02 -12.40 -14.17
N LYS A 496 -28.59 -12.34 -12.98
CA LYS A 496 -30.03 -12.35 -12.80
C LYS A 496 -30.49 -10.92 -13.06
N ASP A 497 -31.14 -10.67 -14.18
CA ASP A 497 -31.89 -9.44 -14.39
C ASP A 497 -33.05 -9.41 -13.37
N ILE A 498 -33.43 -8.22 -12.96
CA ILE A 498 -34.47 -8.01 -11.92
C ILE A 498 -35.86 -8.44 -12.46
N ASP A 499 -35.98 -8.65 -13.77
CA ASP A 499 -37.22 -8.99 -14.47
C ASP A 499 -37.34 -10.49 -14.84
N GLU A 500 -36.45 -11.38 -14.34
CA GLU A 500 -36.56 -12.84 -14.42
C GLU A 500 -36.85 -13.48 -13.02
#